data_4b84de451e489e5727eb81a6cb466041
#
_entry.id   4b84de451e489e5727eb81a6cb466041
#
_cell.length_a   1.000
_cell.length_b   1.000
_cell.length_c   1.000
_cell.angle_alpha   90.00
_cell.angle_beta   90.00
_cell.angle_gamma   90.00
#
_symmetry.space_group_name_H-M   'P 1'
#
loop_
_entity.id
_entity.type
_entity.pdbx_description
1 polymer ?
#
loop_
_entity_poly.entity_id
_entity_poly.type
_entity_poly.pdbx_seq_one_letter_code
_entity_poly.pdbx_strand_id
1 'polypeptide(L)'
;MKLINADCIEAMKAMPDNSVDSIVTDPPYELGFMGKSWDASGIAFNIEVWQEALRVIKPGGHLIAFSGSRTYHRMAVAIEDAGFQIRDQIMWVYGSGFPKSHNISKGIDKSDAVEMRRQRDLKFTEWMRSTGITGKQINDLTQSNMGNHYLTDKEQPAVATAEMFDKLRPFLPEVPEWVEQMVRERTVESENFKKREVIGTKPSSLGGTVAAGERNQEIIDHHKNKIVDITAPATAAAKQWDGWGTALKPAHEPMVLARKPLEGTVANNVLTYGVGGLNIDGTRVGTDERVNERAGSLGNNFTMSGGLAQTDKEPTTATGRFPANFIHDGLETEWAKFFYCAKASKRDRNEGLDGFEAKRDHDGRKDGGVGGDNPRNRTNNAKLNHHPTVKPTSLMQYLVKLVTPPNGIVLDPFMGSGSTGKACAYEGFHFIGIEQSSEYVAIAQARIDFVLADKSNELPL
;
A
#
# COMPACT_ATOMS: atom_id res chain seq x y z
N MET A 1 -4.12 -3.18 -27.66
CA MET A 1 -3.43 -2.73 -26.45
C MET A 1 -2.05 -2.20 -26.81
N LYS A 2 -1.63 -1.05 -26.26
CA LYS A 2 -0.29 -0.46 -26.51
C LYS A 2 0.37 -0.19 -25.18
N LEU A 3 1.54 -0.78 -24.93
CA LEU A 3 2.36 -0.54 -23.73
C LEU A 3 3.61 0.22 -24.12
N ILE A 4 3.96 1.24 -23.35
CA ILE A 4 5.08 2.15 -23.62
C ILE A 4 6.02 2.12 -22.41
N ASN A 5 7.26 1.72 -22.62
CA ASN A 5 8.30 1.76 -21.60
C ASN A 5 9.01 3.12 -21.68
N ALA A 6 8.54 4.10 -20.91
CA ALA A 6 9.07 5.45 -20.91
C ALA A 6 8.66 6.22 -19.65
N ASP A 7 9.21 7.42 -19.48
CA ASP A 7 8.67 8.42 -18.56
C ASP A 7 7.27 8.85 -19.02
N CYS A 8 6.34 9.06 -18.08
CA CYS A 8 4.94 9.33 -18.40
C CYS A 8 4.74 10.69 -19.10
N ILE A 9 5.50 11.73 -18.70
CA ILE A 9 5.42 13.05 -19.30
C ILE A 9 5.91 13.00 -20.76
N GLU A 10 7.09 12.42 -20.97
CA GLU A 10 7.70 12.33 -22.30
C GLU A 10 6.85 11.47 -23.25
N ALA A 11 6.30 10.36 -22.74
CA ALA A 11 5.41 9.53 -23.54
C ALA A 11 4.11 10.26 -23.91
N MET A 12 3.49 10.99 -22.98
CA MET A 12 2.29 11.77 -23.26
C MET A 12 2.57 12.94 -24.22
N LYS A 13 3.71 13.64 -24.10
CA LYS A 13 4.12 14.68 -25.06
C LYS A 13 4.18 14.20 -26.51
N ALA A 14 4.52 12.92 -26.71
CA ALA A 14 4.53 12.30 -28.04
C ALA A 14 3.12 11.88 -28.55
N MET A 15 2.07 11.98 -27.72
CA MET A 15 0.71 11.62 -28.10
C MET A 15 -0.01 12.83 -28.72
N PRO A 16 -0.92 12.60 -29.70
CA PRO A 16 -1.75 13.68 -30.24
C PRO A 16 -2.71 14.26 -29.18
N ASP A 17 -3.08 15.52 -29.36
CA ASP A 17 -4.14 16.15 -28.55
C ASP A 17 -5.46 15.40 -28.74
N ASN A 18 -6.27 15.32 -27.69
CA ASN A 18 -7.61 14.73 -27.72
C ASN A 18 -7.64 13.30 -28.29
N SER A 19 -6.60 12.50 -28.04
CA SER A 19 -6.41 11.15 -28.59
C SER A 19 -6.94 10.03 -27.72
N VAL A 20 -7.31 10.30 -26.46
CA VAL A 20 -7.84 9.29 -25.52
C VAL A 20 -9.20 9.70 -24.97
N ASP A 21 -10.04 8.70 -24.63
CA ASP A 21 -11.42 8.92 -24.21
C ASP A 21 -11.53 9.07 -22.69
N SER A 22 -10.71 8.34 -21.95
CA SER A 22 -10.67 8.39 -20.48
C SER A 22 -9.28 8.11 -19.94
N ILE A 23 -9.05 8.49 -18.68
CA ILE A 23 -7.84 8.16 -17.92
C ILE A 23 -8.26 7.48 -16.62
N VAL A 24 -7.72 6.29 -16.34
CA VAL A 24 -7.90 5.58 -15.07
C VAL A 24 -6.54 5.10 -14.60
N THR A 25 -6.06 5.64 -13.47
CA THR A 25 -4.65 5.51 -13.09
C THR A 25 -4.42 5.45 -11.60
N ASP A 26 -3.34 4.79 -11.19
CA ASP A 26 -2.88 4.62 -9.81
C ASP A 26 -1.46 5.20 -9.63
N PRO A 27 -1.32 6.54 -9.56
CA PRO A 27 -0.02 7.18 -9.40
C PRO A 27 0.58 6.88 -8.02
N PRO A 28 1.90 7.12 -7.80
CA PRO A 28 2.51 7.07 -6.49
C PRO A 28 1.76 7.94 -5.46
N TYR A 29 1.56 7.42 -4.24
CA TYR A 29 0.81 8.15 -3.20
C TYR A 29 1.66 9.19 -2.45
N GLU A 30 2.96 9.25 -2.74
CA GLU A 30 3.92 10.17 -2.14
C GLU A 30 3.95 10.11 -0.60
N LEU A 31 3.83 8.90 -0.07
CA LEU A 31 3.83 8.61 1.35
C LEU A 31 5.21 8.20 1.87
N GLY A 32 6.21 8.09 0.99
CA GLY A 32 7.53 7.55 1.31
C GLY A 32 7.46 6.09 1.76
N PHE A 33 6.63 5.28 1.12
CA PHE A 33 6.35 3.92 1.52
C PHE A 33 7.63 3.08 1.60
N MET A 34 7.95 2.59 2.80
CA MET A 34 9.16 1.79 3.10
C MET A 34 10.48 2.47 2.66
N GLY A 35 10.53 3.80 2.59
CA GLY A 35 11.70 4.55 2.15
C GLY A 35 12.03 4.40 0.66
N LYS A 36 11.07 3.92 -0.15
CA LYS A 36 11.22 3.75 -1.59
C LYS A 36 11.17 5.10 -2.30
N SER A 37 12.16 5.37 -3.14
CA SER A 37 12.29 6.65 -3.86
C SER A 37 11.12 6.92 -4.82
N TRP A 38 10.54 5.89 -5.44
CA TRP A 38 9.41 6.04 -6.35
C TRP A 38 8.13 6.58 -5.68
N ASP A 39 7.94 6.34 -4.36
CA ASP A 39 6.79 6.85 -3.58
C ASP A 39 7.14 8.14 -2.82
N ALA A 40 8.18 8.84 -3.25
CA ALA A 40 8.62 10.12 -2.71
C ALA A 40 9.22 11.00 -3.83
N SER A 41 8.79 10.77 -5.08
CA SER A 41 9.27 11.48 -6.27
C SER A 41 8.61 12.85 -6.44
N GLY A 42 7.42 13.03 -5.86
CA GLY A 42 6.58 14.21 -6.05
C GLY A 42 5.80 14.21 -7.38
N ILE A 43 5.90 13.13 -8.16
CA ILE A 43 5.32 13.07 -9.52
C ILE A 43 3.80 13.24 -9.53
N ALA A 44 3.09 12.70 -8.54
CA ALA A 44 1.63 12.84 -8.43
C ALA A 44 1.18 14.28 -8.15
N PHE A 45 2.10 15.16 -7.68
CA PHE A 45 1.83 16.58 -7.43
C PHE A 45 2.40 17.49 -8.50
N ASN A 46 3.08 16.91 -9.51
CA ASN A 46 3.61 17.67 -10.62
C ASN A 46 2.49 18.04 -11.60
N ILE A 47 2.21 19.34 -11.70
CA ILE A 47 1.14 19.89 -12.55
C ILE A 47 1.38 19.51 -14.01
N GLU A 48 2.62 19.43 -14.50
CA GLU A 48 2.96 19.09 -15.88
C GLU A 48 2.40 17.72 -16.29
N VAL A 49 2.43 16.72 -15.37
CA VAL A 49 1.80 15.41 -15.61
C VAL A 49 0.33 15.56 -15.97
N TRP A 50 -0.39 16.36 -15.19
CA TRP A 50 -1.83 16.53 -15.36
C TRP A 50 -2.17 17.47 -16.51
N GLN A 51 -1.29 18.42 -16.85
CA GLN A 51 -1.42 19.25 -18.06
C GLN A 51 -1.29 18.39 -19.32
N GLU A 52 -0.33 17.49 -19.38
CA GLU A 52 -0.21 16.56 -20.51
C GLU A 52 -1.40 15.58 -20.55
N ALA A 53 -1.84 15.07 -19.40
CA ALA A 53 -3.07 14.28 -19.29
C ALA A 53 -4.31 15.05 -19.81
N LEU A 54 -4.44 16.33 -19.45
CA LEU A 54 -5.51 17.21 -19.94
C LEU A 54 -5.42 17.42 -21.45
N ARG A 55 -4.21 17.58 -22.00
CA ARG A 55 -4.00 17.79 -23.43
C ARG A 55 -4.44 16.57 -24.24
N VAL A 56 -4.03 15.37 -23.82
CA VAL A 56 -4.28 14.14 -24.59
C VAL A 56 -5.71 13.60 -24.44
N ILE A 57 -6.41 13.91 -23.35
CA ILE A 57 -7.80 13.49 -23.18
C ILE A 57 -8.75 14.39 -24.00
N LYS A 58 -9.80 13.80 -24.57
CA LYS A 58 -10.82 14.53 -25.31
C LYS A 58 -11.60 15.51 -24.43
N PRO A 59 -12.11 16.65 -24.96
CA PRO A 59 -13.04 17.51 -24.24
C PRO A 59 -14.20 16.71 -23.61
N GLY A 60 -14.50 16.91 -22.33
CA GLY A 60 -15.50 16.13 -21.61
C GLY A 60 -15.07 14.75 -21.14
N GLY A 61 -13.89 14.25 -21.53
CA GLY A 61 -13.34 12.99 -21.05
C GLY A 61 -13.06 13.02 -19.54
N HIS A 62 -13.26 11.87 -18.88
CA HIS A 62 -13.11 11.74 -17.43
C HIS A 62 -11.75 11.15 -17.05
N LEU A 63 -11.23 11.66 -15.91
CA LEU A 63 -10.04 11.16 -15.23
C LEU A 63 -10.46 10.56 -13.87
N ILE A 64 -10.01 9.34 -13.59
CA ILE A 64 -10.02 8.74 -12.25
C ILE A 64 -8.59 8.49 -11.82
N ALA A 65 -8.16 9.10 -10.71
CA ALA A 65 -6.82 8.94 -10.15
C ALA A 65 -6.89 8.53 -8.68
N PHE A 66 -6.29 7.39 -8.34
CA PHE A 66 -6.17 6.91 -6.96
C PHE A 66 -5.19 7.76 -6.15
N SER A 67 -5.41 7.82 -4.84
CA SER A 67 -4.51 8.53 -3.92
C SER A 67 -4.53 7.97 -2.50
N GLY A 68 -3.52 8.33 -1.72
CA GLY A 68 -3.51 8.11 -0.29
C GLY A 68 -4.35 9.16 0.46
N SER A 69 -5.05 8.75 1.53
CA SER A 69 -5.89 9.66 2.34
C SER A 69 -5.14 10.89 2.90
N ARG A 70 -3.82 10.78 3.11
CA ARG A 70 -2.98 11.88 3.64
C ARG A 70 -2.52 12.87 2.58
N THR A 71 -2.49 12.45 1.32
CA THR A 71 -1.90 13.20 0.20
C THR A 71 -2.91 13.56 -0.90
N TYR A 72 -4.13 13.03 -0.80
CA TYR A 72 -5.23 13.25 -1.74
C TYR A 72 -5.43 14.72 -2.12
N HIS A 73 -5.46 15.60 -1.12
CA HIS A 73 -5.70 17.03 -1.33
C HIS A 73 -4.67 17.68 -2.26
N ARG A 74 -3.38 17.28 -2.15
CA ARG A 74 -2.31 17.84 -3.01
C ARG A 74 -2.45 17.40 -4.46
N MET A 75 -2.78 16.13 -4.67
CA MET A 75 -3.01 15.60 -6.02
C MET A 75 -4.29 16.21 -6.65
N ALA A 76 -5.38 16.33 -5.87
CA ALA A 76 -6.61 16.95 -6.35
C ALA A 76 -6.37 18.41 -6.78
N VAL A 77 -5.62 19.18 -6.01
CA VAL A 77 -5.21 20.56 -6.37
C VAL A 77 -4.37 20.56 -7.64
N ALA A 78 -3.37 19.68 -7.77
CA ALA A 78 -2.53 19.62 -8.97
C ALA A 78 -3.35 19.27 -10.24
N ILE A 79 -4.34 18.39 -10.11
CA ILE A 79 -5.27 18.06 -11.21
C ILE A 79 -6.16 19.26 -11.56
N GLU A 80 -6.66 19.98 -10.57
CA GLU A 80 -7.50 21.18 -10.78
C GLU A 80 -6.68 22.32 -11.38
N ASP A 81 -5.47 22.58 -10.86
CA ASP A 81 -4.54 23.59 -11.37
C ASP A 81 -4.09 23.32 -12.82
N ALA A 82 -4.06 22.04 -13.22
CA ALA A 82 -3.81 21.66 -14.61
C ALA A 82 -4.98 22.01 -15.56
N GLY A 83 -6.16 22.33 -15.04
CA GLY A 83 -7.33 22.75 -15.80
C GLY A 83 -8.48 21.74 -15.84
N PHE A 84 -8.39 20.62 -15.14
CA PHE A 84 -9.52 19.70 -14.94
C PHE A 84 -10.58 20.28 -14.02
N GLN A 85 -11.83 19.90 -14.24
CA GLN A 85 -12.94 20.15 -13.32
C GLN A 85 -13.09 18.95 -12.37
N ILE A 86 -12.88 19.14 -11.08
CA ILE A 86 -13.18 18.11 -10.10
C ILE A 86 -14.69 17.88 -10.08
N ARG A 87 -15.13 16.64 -10.24
CA ARG A 87 -16.53 16.25 -10.31
C ARG A 87 -17.03 15.56 -9.05
N ASP A 88 -16.18 14.69 -8.47
CA ASP A 88 -16.51 13.94 -7.26
C ASP A 88 -15.23 13.33 -6.63
N GLN A 89 -15.39 12.72 -5.48
CA GLN A 89 -14.45 11.84 -4.85
C GLN A 89 -15.07 10.45 -4.71
N ILE A 90 -14.44 9.44 -5.30
CA ILE A 90 -14.83 8.04 -5.10
C ILE A 90 -14.00 7.47 -3.95
N MET A 91 -14.62 6.70 -3.05
CA MET A 91 -13.97 6.07 -1.92
C MET A 91 -14.04 4.55 -2.05
N TRP A 92 -12.86 3.88 -2.04
CA TRP A 92 -12.79 2.44 -1.87
C TRP A 92 -12.46 2.12 -0.42
N VAL A 93 -13.47 1.63 0.33
CA VAL A 93 -13.39 1.37 1.77
C VAL A 93 -13.16 -0.12 2.02
N TYR A 94 -12.27 -0.45 2.96
CA TYR A 94 -11.91 -1.84 3.27
C TYR A 94 -11.62 -2.06 4.76
N GLY A 95 -12.02 -3.23 5.26
CA GLY A 95 -11.80 -3.65 6.65
C GLY A 95 -10.38 -4.14 6.94
N SER A 96 -9.65 -4.58 5.92
CA SER A 96 -8.39 -5.32 6.01
C SER A 96 -7.12 -4.46 6.18
N GLY A 97 -7.24 -3.15 6.41
CA GLY A 97 -6.09 -2.26 6.62
C GLY A 97 -5.28 -2.65 7.87
N PHE A 98 -3.94 -2.58 7.78
CA PHE A 98 -3.05 -2.83 8.91
C PHE A 98 -2.62 -1.49 9.56
N PRO A 99 -2.81 -1.29 10.88
CA PRO A 99 -2.38 -0.07 11.55
C PRO A 99 -0.85 0.00 11.60
N LYS A 100 -0.27 1.05 10.99
CA LYS A 100 1.17 1.36 11.06
C LYS A 100 1.46 2.29 12.24
N SER A 101 0.70 2.18 13.31
CA SER A 101 0.82 3.01 14.51
C SER A 101 1.96 2.52 15.39
N HIS A 102 2.86 3.43 15.78
CA HIS A 102 3.84 3.18 16.82
C HIS A 102 3.18 3.38 18.19
N ASN A 103 3.42 2.49 19.13
CA ASN A 103 2.97 2.63 20.50
C ASN A 103 3.90 3.64 21.22
N ILE A 104 3.34 4.76 21.66
CA ILE A 104 4.10 5.88 22.27
C ILE A 104 4.71 5.45 23.59
N SER A 105 3.97 4.78 24.45
CA SER A 105 4.44 4.26 25.74
C SER A 105 5.71 3.39 25.57
N LYS A 106 5.69 2.45 24.62
CA LYS A 106 6.86 1.64 24.30
C LYS A 106 8.01 2.44 23.68
N GLY A 107 7.69 3.52 22.98
CA GLY A 107 8.69 4.45 22.46
C GLY A 107 9.40 5.17 23.60
N ILE A 108 8.66 5.68 24.59
CA ILE A 108 9.19 6.36 25.79
C ILE A 108 10.07 5.42 26.60
N ASP A 109 9.57 4.22 26.92
CA ASP A 109 10.37 3.23 27.65
C ASP A 109 11.71 2.87 26.97
N LYS A 110 11.79 3.11 25.66
CA LYS A 110 13.02 2.90 24.90
C LYS A 110 13.89 4.17 24.84
N SER A 111 13.30 5.37 24.74
CA SER A 111 14.02 6.60 24.42
C SER A 111 14.91 7.09 25.54
N ASP A 112 14.43 7.08 26.79
CA ASP A 112 15.18 7.60 27.95
C ASP A 112 16.42 6.76 28.30
N ALA A 113 16.47 5.56 27.76
CA ALA A 113 17.56 4.63 28.03
C ALA A 113 18.53 4.44 26.83
N VAL A 114 18.15 4.83 25.62
CA VAL A 114 18.90 4.43 24.41
C VAL A 114 20.23 5.16 24.30
N GLU A 115 20.23 6.47 24.45
CA GLU A 115 21.49 7.23 24.26
C GLU A 115 22.46 7.02 25.42
N MET A 116 21.99 7.09 26.68
CA MET A 116 22.84 6.81 27.84
C MET A 116 23.35 5.38 27.86
N ARG A 117 22.47 4.41 27.50
CA ARG A 117 22.89 3.01 27.35
C ARG A 117 23.90 2.84 26.23
N ARG A 118 23.68 3.47 25.10
CA ARG A 118 24.61 3.41 23.96
C ARG A 118 26.00 3.93 24.36
N GLN A 119 26.08 5.06 25.04
CA GLN A 119 27.36 5.62 25.50
C GLN A 119 28.06 4.69 26.50
N ARG A 120 27.29 4.14 27.43
CA ARG A 120 27.81 3.13 28.38
C ARG A 120 28.30 1.87 27.66
N ASP A 121 27.50 1.35 26.75
CA ASP A 121 27.78 0.10 26.04
C ASP A 121 28.97 0.28 25.10
N LEU A 122 29.13 1.45 24.47
CA LEU A 122 30.31 1.80 23.66
C LEU A 122 31.60 1.83 24.53
N LYS A 123 31.55 2.44 25.71
CA LYS A 123 32.69 2.50 26.63
C LYS A 123 33.12 1.09 27.07
N PHE A 124 32.15 0.21 27.34
CA PHE A 124 32.43 -1.20 27.66
C PHE A 124 33.06 -1.94 26.47
N THR A 125 32.50 -1.79 25.25
CA THR A 125 33.05 -2.46 24.08
C THR A 125 34.44 -1.96 23.69
N GLU A 126 34.74 -0.68 23.93
CA GLU A 126 36.07 -0.12 23.73
C GLU A 126 37.09 -0.79 24.68
N TRP A 127 36.74 -0.91 25.96
CA TRP A 127 37.58 -1.61 26.93
C TRP A 127 37.74 -3.09 26.55
N MET A 128 36.66 -3.79 26.19
CA MET A 128 36.74 -5.19 25.78
C MET A 128 37.69 -5.38 24.58
N ARG A 129 37.69 -4.49 23.61
CA ARG A 129 38.66 -4.51 22.49
C ARG A 129 40.11 -4.37 22.96
N SER A 130 40.36 -3.53 23.97
CA SER A 130 41.69 -3.29 24.51
C SER A 130 42.26 -4.50 25.22
N THR A 131 41.43 -5.46 25.65
CA THR A 131 41.86 -6.71 26.28
C THR A 131 42.49 -7.72 25.29
N GLY A 132 42.23 -7.55 23.98
CA GLY A 132 42.70 -8.45 22.93
C GLY A 132 41.86 -9.75 22.80
N ILE A 133 40.83 -9.95 23.59
CA ILE A 133 39.91 -11.08 23.45
C ILE A 133 39.17 -11.03 22.12
N THR A 134 39.00 -12.15 21.46
CA THR A 134 38.33 -12.23 20.15
C THR A 134 36.86 -12.62 20.28
N GLY A 135 36.01 -12.20 19.32
CA GLY A 135 34.62 -12.57 19.27
C GLY A 135 34.34 -14.06 19.27
N LYS A 136 35.22 -14.86 18.63
CA LYS A 136 35.19 -16.33 18.65
C LYS A 136 35.40 -16.86 20.07
N GLN A 137 36.46 -16.39 20.75
CA GLN A 137 36.73 -16.80 22.14
C GLN A 137 35.52 -16.45 23.07
N ILE A 138 34.94 -15.26 22.94
CA ILE A 138 33.76 -14.87 23.70
C ILE A 138 32.60 -15.84 23.43
N ASN A 139 32.32 -16.15 22.17
CA ASN A 139 31.22 -17.06 21.81
C ASN A 139 31.45 -18.47 22.37
N ASP A 140 32.69 -18.98 22.26
CA ASP A 140 33.04 -20.33 22.74
C ASP A 140 32.92 -20.40 24.27
N LEU A 141 33.37 -19.38 25.02
CA LEU A 141 33.35 -19.34 26.47
C LEU A 141 31.93 -19.13 27.03
N THR A 142 31.15 -18.28 26.41
CA THR A 142 29.79 -17.93 26.88
C THR A 142 28.71 -18.83 26.31
N GLN A 143 29.02 -19.69 25.34
CA GLN A 143 28.06 -20.50 24.58
C GLN A 143 26.93 -19.62 23.98
N SER A 144 27.32 -18.47 23.40
CA SER A 144 26.41 -17.47 22.83
C SER A 144 26.96 -16.88 21.54
N ASN A 145 26.17 -16.06 20.84
CA ASN A 145 26.59 -15.30 19.67
C ASN A 145 26.84 -13.81 19.99
N MET A 146 27.22 -13.51 21.25
CA MET A 146 27.37 -12.13 21.73
C MET A 146 28.76 -11.54 21.48
N GLY A 147 29.72 -12.31 20.95
CA GLY A 147 31.10 -11.86 20.76
C GLY A 147 31.23 -10.57 19.97
N ASN A 148 30.50 -10.45 18.87
CA ASN A 148 30.51 -9.22 18.08
C ASN A 148 29.86 -8.03 18.84
N HIS A 149 28.83 -8.28 19.63
CA HIS A 149 28.13 -7.24 20.39
C HIS A 149 28.98 -6.67 21.54
N TYR A 150 29.89 -7.49 22.11
CA TYR A 150 30.79 -7.06 23.17
C TYR A 150 32.06 -6.37 22.63
N LEU A 151 32.29 -6.39 21.31
CA LEU A 151 33.47 -5.81 20.68
C LEU A 151 33.16 -4.72 19.63
N THR A 152 31.91 -4.52 19.24
CA THR A 152 31.55 -3.58 18.17
C THR A 152 31.30 -2.16 18.69
N ASP A 153 31.64 -1.16 17.87
CA ASP A 153 31.28 0.24 18.08
C ASP A 153 30.19 0.75 17.12
N LYS A 154 29.84 -0.03 16.10
CA LYS A 154 29.01 0.44 14.98
C LYS A 154 27.57 -0.03 15.00
N GLU A 155 27.29 -1.25 15.48
CA GLU A 155 25.98 -1.86 15.32
C GLU A 155 25.16 -1.90 16.61
N GLN A 156 25.33 -2.90 17.42
CA GLN A 156 24.59 -3.09 18.67
C GLN A 156 25.56 -3.36 19.81
N PRO A 157 26.27 -2.34 20.30
CA PRO A 157 27.13 -2.50 21.45
C PRO A 157 26.33 -3.01 22.65
N ALA A 158 26.94 -3.88 23.47
CA ALA A 158 26.28 -4.44 24.63
C ALA A 158 27.27 -4.65 25.78
N VAL A 159 26.79 -4.47 27.01
CA VAL A 159 27.49 -4.87 28.23
C VAL A 159 27.06 -6.29 28.60
N ALA A 160 28.00 -7.12 29.03
CA ALA A 160 27.72 -8.46 29.52
C ALA A 160 26.96 -8.42 30.85
N THR A 161 26.09 -9.41 31.09
CA THR A 161 25.53 -9.65 32.44
C THR A 161 26.58 -10.33 33.31
N ALA A 162 26.43 -10.28 34.64
CA ALA A 162 27.37 -10.90 35.57
C ALA A 162 27.64 -12.38 35.20
N GLU A 163 26.60 -13.15 34.95
CA GLU A 163 26.71 -14.55 34.53
C GLU A 163 27.61 -14.75 33.30
N MET A 164 27.48 -13.92 32.31
CA MET A 164 28.30 -13.99 31.07
C MET A 164 29.70 -13.45 31.31
N PHE A 165 29.83 -12.38 32.09
CA PHE A 165 31.09 -11.75 32.39
C PHE A 165 32.00 -12.63 33.24
N ASP A 166 31.45 -13.37 34.22
CA ASP A 166 32.21 -14.28 35.05
C ASP A 166 32.84 -15.42 34.27
N LYS A 167 32.22 -15.87 33.18
CA LYS A 167 32.83 -16.85 32.23
C LYS A 167 34.02 -16.29 31.45
N LEU A 168 34.02 -14.96 31.22
CA LEU A 168 35.10 -14.28 30.49
C LEU A 168 36.24 -13.83 31.42
N ARG A 169 35.93 -13.56 32.70
CA ARG A 169 36.82 -12.99 33.70
C ARG A 169 38.20 -13.68 33.78
N PRO A 170 38.36 -15.04 33.77
CA PRO A 170 39.66 -15.71 33.79
C PRO A 170 40.57 -15.40 32.62
N PHE A 171 40.01 -14.87 31.55
CA PHE A 171 40.72 -14.61 30.29
C PHE A 171 40.91 -13.11 30.00
N LEU A 172 40.51 -12.25 30.97
CA LEU A 172 40.61 -10.80 30.88
C LEU A 172 41.78 -10.31 31.77
N PRO A 173 42.37 -9.14 31.47
CA PRO A 173 43.31 -8.48 32.37
C PRO A 173 42.59 -8.04 33.66
N GLU A 174 43.33 -7.38 34.55
CA GLU A 174 42.72 -6.76 35.72
C GLU A 174 41.49 -5.89 35.30
N VAL A 175 40.34 -6.21 35.90
CA VAL A 175 39.08 -5.56 35.55
C VAL A 175 38.89 -4.27 36.34
N PRO A 176 38.81 -3.12 35.68
CA PRO A 176 38.59 -1.85 36.38
C PRO A 176 37.23 -1.81 37.09
N GLU A 177 37.15 -1.12 38.25
CA GLU A 177 35.94 -1.01 39.05
C GLU A 177 34.74 -0.44 38.23
N TRP A 178 34.99 0.49 37.31
CA TRP A 178 33.92 1.03 36.48
C TRP A 178 33.33 -0.01 35.50
N VAL A 179 34.08 -1.02 35.09
CA VAL A 179 33.57 -2.15 34.28
C VAL A 179 32.71 -3.04 35.14
N GLU A 180 33.17 -3.36 36.35
CA GLU A 180 32.39 -4.12 37.34
C GLU A 180 31.06 -3.46 37.64
N GLN A 181 31.05 -2.15 37.82
CA GLN A 181 29.83 -1.38 38.02
C GLN A 181 28.89 -1.49 36.85
N MET A 182 29.37 -1.35 35.59
CA MET A 182 28.55 -1.49 34.37
C MET A 182 27.94 -2.89 34.27
N VAL A 183 28.67 -3.94 34.60
CA VAL A 183 28.19 -5.32 34.61
C VAL A 183 27.10 -5.51 35.66
N ARG A 184 27.29 -4.95 36.88
CA ARG A 184 26.27 -4.97 37.93
C ARG A 184 24.99 -4.25 37.49
N GLU A 185 25.11 -3.03 36.94
CA GLU A 185 23.97 -2.24 36.44
C GLU A 185 23.22 -2.98 35.35
N ARG A 186 23.94 -3.55 34.39
CA ARG A 186 23.36 -4.34 33.30
C ARG A 186 22.61 -5.57 33.81
N THR A 187 23.11 -6.21 34.83
CA THR A 187 22.48 -7.38 35.46
C THR A 187 21.16 -7.00 36.12
N VAL A 188 21.16 -5.92 36.94
CA VAL A 188 19.96 -5.38 37.57
C VAL A 188 18.90 -4.97 36.53
N GLU A 189 19.31 -4.30 35.46
CA GLU A 189 18.40 -3.95 34.33
C GLU A 189 17.77 -5.20 33.70
N SER A 190 18.56 -6.26 33.49
CA SER A 190 18.07 -7.52 32.92
C SER A 190 17.06 -8.21 33.85
N GLU A 191 17.32 -8.22 35.17
CA GLU A 191 16.39 -8.77 36.14
C GLU A 191 15.10 -7.97 36.27
N ASN A 192 15.19 -6.64 36.28
CA ASN A 192 14.03 -5.76 36.27
C ASN A 192 13.17 -5.94 35.02
N PHE A 193 13.79 -6.17 33.88
CA PHE A 193 13.06 -6.49 32.65
C PHE A 193 12.28 -7.80 32.80
N LYS A 194 12.86 -8.83 33.40
CA LYS A 194 12.21 -10.13 33.64
C LYS A 194 11.07 -10.05 34.68
N LYS A 195 11.15 -9.09 35.62
CA LYS A 195 10.16 -8.88 36.69
C LYS A 195 9.01 -7.93 36.29
N ARG A 196 8.94 -7.46 35.07
CA ARG A 196 7.84 -6.59 34.61
C ARG A 196 6.49 -7.27 34.78
N GLU A 197 5.51 -6.53 35.25
CA GLU A 197 4.13 -6.98 35.36
C GLU A 197 3.60 -7.43 33.96
N VAL A 198 3.12 -8.66 33.91
CA VAL A 198 2.49 -9.20 32.70
C VAL A 198 1.01 -8.84 32.74
N ILE A 199 0.57 -7.97 31.83
CA ILE A 199 -0.81 -7.50 31.74
C ILE A 199 -1.63 -8.27 30.70
N GLY A 200 -1.02 -9.19 29.99
CA GLY A 200 -1.66 -10.03 28.98
C GLY A 200 -0.66 -10.85 28.18
N THR A 201 -1.19 -11.62 27.28
CA THR A 201 -0.38 -12.43 26.36
C THR A 201 -0.86 -12.25 24.92
N LYS A 202 0.02 -12.46 23.97
CA LYS A 202 -0.32 -12.48 22.53
C LYS A 202 0.49 -13.54 21.81
N PRO A 203 -0.02 -14.06 20.67
CA PRO A 203 0.79 -14.88 19.79
C PRO A 203 2.06 -14.14 19.36
N SER A 204 3.18 -14.85 19.30
CA SER A 204 4.42 -14.28 18.79
C SER A 204 4.23 -13.87 17.33
N SER A 205 4.54 -12.61 17.01
CA SER A 205 4.53 -12.13 15.62
C SER A 205 5.57 -12.81 14.72
N LEU A 206 6.48 -13.57 15.30
CA LEU A 206 7.50 -14.36 14.60
C LEU A 206 6.92 -15.62 13.95
N GLY A 207 5.80 -16.15 14.41
CA GLY A 207 5.18 -17.37 13.88
C GLY A 207 4.41 -17.20 12.56
N GLY A 208 4.13 -15.97 12.12
CA GLY A 208 3.32 -15.69 10.93
C GLY A 208 4.09 -15.37 9.65
N THR A 209 5.42 -15.23 9.72
CA THR A 209 6.22 -14.65 8.62
C THR A 209 7.48 -15.41 8.24
N VAL A 210 7.70 -16.60 8.79
CA VAL A 210 8.87 -17.41 8.40
C VAL A 210 8.42 -18.41 7.35
N ALA A 211 8.64 -18.11 6.08
CA ALA A 211 8.47 -19.09 5.01
C ALA A 211 9.64 -20.07 4.99
N ALA A 212 9.31 -21.32 4.93
CA ALA A 212 10.20 -22.42 5.16
C ALA A 212 11.07 -22.79 3.93
N GLY A 213 12.38 -22.88 4.14
CA GLY A 213 13.12 -24.00 3.60
C GLY A 213 13.14 -25.10 4.67
N GLU A 214 13.32 -26.34 4.29
CA GLU A 214 13.21 -27.52 5.18
C GLU A 214 13.97 -27.45 6.52
N ARG A 215 15.04 -26.64 6.62
CA ARG A 215 15.79 -26.40 7.86
C ARG A 215 15.13 -25.43 8.84
N ASN A 216 14.08 -24.71 8.44
CA ASN A 216 13.43 -23.71 9.26
C ASN A 216 12.07 -24.14 9.81
N GLN A 217 11.61 -25.35 9.46
CA GLN A 217 10.29 -25.85 9.91
C GLN A 217 10.25 -26.04 11.43
N GLU A 218 11.31 -26.56 12.04
CA GLU A 218 11.40 -26.68 13.52
C GLU A 218 11.34 -25.32 14.21
N ILE A 219 11.99 -24.29 13.63
CA ILE A 219 11.95 -22.93 14.19
C ILE A 219 10.56 -22.33 14.02
N ILE A 220 9.88 -22.58 12.90
CA ILE A 220 8.52 -22.14 12.65
C ILE A 220 7.56 -22.80 13.63
N ASP A 221 7.65 -24.10 13.81
CA ASP A 221 6.78 -24.86 14.69
C ASP A 221 7.04 -24.52 16.14
N HIS A 222 8.30 -24.23 16.52
CA HIS A 222 8.66 -23.73 17.84
C HIS A 222 8.08 -22.31 18.11
N HIS A 223 7.98 -21.45 17.08
CA HIS A 223 7.47 -20.09 17.26
C HIS A 223 5.98 -19.91 16.92
N LYS A 224 5.38 -20.80 16.14
CA LYS A 224 3.94 -20.74 15.75
C LYS A 224 3.01 -20.75 16.95
N ASN A 225 3.39 -21.43 18.03
CA ASN A 225 2.60 -21.56 19.25
C ASN A 225 3.19 -20.75 20.42
N LYS A 226 4.25 -19.97 20.18
CA LYS A 226 4.86 -19.20 21.26
C LYS A 226 4.00 -18.00 21.61
N ILE A 227 3.44 -18.05 22.80
CA ILE A 227 2.79 -16.90 23.43
C ILE A 227 3.89 -16.01 24.02
N VAL A 228 3.84 -14.72 23.74
CA VAL A 228 4.74 -13.72 24.33
C VAL A 228 3.95 -12.82 25.26
N ASP A 229 4.56 -12.50 26.39
CA ASP A 229 3.97 -11.63 27.39
C ASP A 229 3.85 -10.19 26.88
N ILE A 230 2.74 -9.58 27.20
CA ILE A 230 2.53 -8.14 27.09
C ILE A 230 2.82 -7.58 28.49
N THR A 231 3.91 -6.82 28.62
CA THR A 231 4.30 -6.23 29.88
C THR A 231 3.76 -4.81 30.02
N ALA A 232 3.42 -4.43 31.26
CA ALA A 232 3.04 -3.07 31.60
C ALA A 232 4.17 -2.07 31.29
N PRO A 233 3.83 -0.78 31.02
CA PRO A 233 4.81 0.30 30.89
C PRO A 233 5.69 0.41 32.15
N ALA A 234 7.00 0.61 31.95
CA ALA A 234 7.96 0.61 33.04
C ALA A 234 8.05 1.97 33.74
N THR A 235 8.05 3.07 33.01
CA THR A 235 8.24 4.42 33.53
C THR A 235 6.91 5.14 33.79
N ALA A 236 6.90 6.12 34.71
CA ALA A 236 5.71 6.95 34.95
C ALA A 236 5.27 7.70 33.67
N ALA A 237 6.22 8.21 32.88
CA ALA A 237 5.94 8.85 31.62
C ALA A 237 5.32 7.87 30.61
N ALA A 238 5.85 6.63 30.51
CA ALA A 238 5.27 5.63 29.61
C ALA A 238 3.86 5.20 30.04
N LYS A 239 3.58 5.15 31.36
CA LYS A 239 2.23 4.89 31.87
C LYS A 239 1.22 5.97 31.50
N GLN A 240 1.63 7.24 31.54
CA GLN A 240 0.78 8.37 31.14
C GLN A 240 0.35 8.29 29.67
N TRP A 241 1.21 7.74 28.80
CA TRP A 241 0.97 7.62 27.36
C TRP A 241 0.56 6.20 26.93
N ASP A 242 0.16 5.36 27.88
CA ASP A 242 -0.31 4.02 27.52
C ASP A 242 -1.62 4.07 26.75
N GLY A 243 -1.73 3.21 25.75
CA GLY A 243 -2.86 3.23 24.80
C GLY A 243 -2.77 4.27 23.68
N TRP A 244 -1.79 5.17 23.72
CA TRP A 244 -1.61 6.17 22.66
C TRP A 244 -0.75 5.63 21.51
N GLY A 245 -1.12 6.03 20.28
CA GLY A 245 -0.43 5.66 19.05
C GLY A 245 -0.22 6.85 18.12
N THR A 246 0.53 6.63 17.04
CA THR A 246 0.94 7.69 16.09
C THR A 246 0.08 7.75 14.82
N ALA A 247 -0.78 6.76 14.57
CA ALA A 247 -1.56 6.71 13.33
C ALA A 247 -2.85 5.91 13.50
N LEU A 248 -3.85 6.27 12.71
CA LEU A 248 -5.06 5.48 12.55
C LEU A 248 -4.81 4.27 11.63
N LYS A 249 -5.65 3.26 11.74
CA LYS A 249 -5.73 2.18 10.77
C LYS A 249 -6.26 2.73 9.45
N PRO A 250 -5.54 2.59 8.31
CA PRO A 250 -6.08 2.98 7.02
C PRO A 250 -7.27 2.09 6.67
N ALA A 251 -8.37 2.70 6.27
CA ALA A 251 -9.61 1.99 5.95
C ALA A 251 -10.23 2.42 4.61
N HIS A 252 -9.59 3.32 3.87
CA HIS A 252 -10.04 3.70 2.54
C HIS A 252 -8.90 4.23 1.66
N GLU A 253 -9.09 4.14 0.37
CA GLU A 253 -8.32 4.82 -0.66
C GLU A 253 -9.25 5.75 -1.41
N PRO A 254 -9.04 7.08 -1.36
CA PRO A 254 -9.81 8.06 -2.13
C PRO A 254 -9.32 8.12 -3.58
N MET A 255 -10.24 8.36 -4.49
CA MET A 255 -9.94 8.61 -5.91
C MET A 255 -10.53 9.96 -6.32
N VAL A 256 -9.77 10.74 -7.07
CA VAL A 256 -10.29 11.94 -7.74
C VAL A 256 -11.09 11.49 -8.97
N LEU A 257 -12.33 11.94 -9.08
CA LEU A 257 -13.09 11.91 -10.31
C LEU A 257 -13.10 13.33 -10.90
N ALA A 258 -12.38 13.53 -12.00
CA ALA A 258 -12.29 14.82 -12.67
C ALA A 258 -12.70 14.69 -14.13
N ARG A 259 -12.91 15.82 -14.80
CA ARG A 259 -13.31 15.87 -16.20
C ARG A 259 -12.64 17.04 -16.90
N LYS A 260 -12.13 16.83 -18.13
CA LYS A 260 -11.75 17.95 -19.00
C LYS A 260 -12.97 18.83 -19.27
N PRO A 261 -12.86 20.16 -19.25
CA PRO A 261 -13.97 21.04 -19.58
C PRO A 261 -14.70 20.62 -20.87
N LEU A 262 -16.02 20.77 -20.84
CA LEU A 262 -16.88 20.48 -22.00
C LEU A 262 -16.74 21.59 -23.04
N GLU A 263 -16.93 21.22 -24.29
CA GLU A 263 -17.23 22.16 -25.37
C GLU A 263 -18.74 22.22 -25.59
N GLY A 264 -19.38 23.26 -25.07
CA GLY A 264 -20.81 23.43 -25.11
C GLY A 264 -21.58 22.63 -24.05
N THR A 265 -22.73 22.07 -24.40
CA THR A 265 -23.53 21.22 -23.50
C THR A 265 -23.00 19.80 -23.46
N VAL A 266 -23.35 19.04 -22.40
CA VAL A 266 -22.97 17.60 -22.34
C VAL A 266 -23.44 16.83 -23.58
N ALA A 267 -24.67 17.09 -24.04
CA ALA A 267 -25.21 16.41 -25.22
C ALA A 267 -24.40 16.74 -26.48
N ASN A 268 -24.10 18.01 -26.71
CA ASN A 268 -23.26 18.41 -27.87
C ASN A 268 -21.86 17.82 -27.78
N ASN A 269 -21.27 17.82 -26.59
CA ASN A 269 -19.93 17.23 -26.37
C ASN A 269 -19.91 15.73 -26.69
N VAL A 270 -20.93 14.98 -26.22
CA VAL A 270 -21.05 13.55 -26.52
C VAL A 270 -21.23 13.30 -28.02
N LEU A 271 -22.03 14.09 -28.68
CA LEU A 271 -22.25 13.97 -30.14
C LEU A 271 -20.98 14.29 -30.93
N THR A 272 -20.14 15.21 -30.45
CA THR A 272 -18.93 15.66 -31.15
C THR A 272 -17.73 14.76 -30.84
N TYR A 273 -17.51 14.42 -29.58
CA TYR A 273 -16.30 13.77 -29.12
C TYR A 273 -16.52 12.33 -28.65
N GLY A 274 -17.78 11.88 -28.47
CA GLY A 274 -18.11 10.55 -27.96
C GLY A 274 -17.96 10.38 -26.46
N VAL A 275 -17.61 11.45 -25.73
CA VAL A 275 -17.34 11.43 -24.28
C VAL A 275 -18.07 12.57 -23.56
N GLY A 276 -18.19 12.50 -22.21
CA GLY A 276 -18.79 13.55 -21.39
C GLY A 276 -19.84 13.06 -20.40
N GLY A 277 -20.38 11.85 -20.61
CA GLY A 277 -21.27 11.16 -19.69
C GLY A 277 -20.58 10.11 -18.84
N LEU A 278 -21.26 9.68 -17.77
CA LEU A 278 -20.92 8.49 -16.99
C LEU A 278 -21.85 7.33 -17.37
N ASN A 279 -21.34 6.13 -17.49
CA ASN A 279 -22.12 4.94 -17.85
C ASN A 279 -22.91 4.41 -16.64
N ILE A 280 -23.97 5.11 -16.29
CA ILE A 280 -24.79 4.82 -15.10
C ILE A 280 -25.41 3.43 -15.18
N ASP A 281 -26.04 3.08 -16.29
CA ASP A 281 -26.77 1.82 -16.42
C ASP A 281 -25.83 0.62 -16.50
N GLY A 282 -24.68 0.75 -17.15
CA GLY A 282 -23.65 -0.29 -17.22
C GLY A 282 -22.92 -0.53 -15.90
N THR A 283 -23.05 0.38 -14.93
CA THR A 283 -22.39 0.30 -13.62
C THR A 283 -23.38 0.22 -12.43
N ARG A 284 -24.66 -0.11 -12.69
CA ARG A 284 -25.63 -0.39 -11.63
C ARG A 284 -25.20 -1.57 -10.77
N VAL A 285 -25.54 -1.52 -9.50
CA VAL A 285 -25.14 -2.52 -8.49
C VAL A 285 -26.34 -3.37 -8.08
N GLY A 286 -26.15 -4.70 -8.14
CA GLY A 286 -27.20 -5.68 -7.83
C GLY A 286 -28.11 -5.98 -9.01
N THR A 287 -29.00 -6.96 -8.82
CA THR A 287 -29.90 -7.50 -9.86
C THR A 287 -31.38 -7.26 -9.56
N ASP A 288 -31.70 -6.56 -8.47
CA ASP A 288 -33.09 -6.30 -8.07
C ASP A 288 -33.75 -5.39 -9.09
N GLU A 289 -34.91 -5.80 -9.62
CA GLU A 289 -35.76 -4.91 -10.39
C GLU A 289 -36.35 -3.81 -9.48
N ARG A 290 -36.22 -2.58 -9.91
CA ARG A 290 -36.75 -1.41 -9.22
C ARG A 290 -37.68 -0.66 -10.14
N VAL A 291 -38.90 -0.51 -9.70
CA VAL A 291 -39.83 0.46 -10.27
C VAL A 291 -39.47 1.80 -9.64
N ASN A 292 -38.96 2.73 -10.42
CA ASN A 292 -38.85 4.12 -10.03
C ASN A 292 -40.29 4.69 -10.05
N GLU A 293 -41.01 4.42 -8.98
CA GLU A 293 -42.20 5.22 -8.67
C GLU A 293 -41.72 6.67 -8.58
N ARG A 294 -42.28 7.51 -9.38
CA ARG A 294 -41.94 8.93 -9.51
C ARG A 294 -41.44 9.54 -8.18
N ALA A 295 -40.18 9.79 -8.05
CA ALA A 295 -39.80 11.01 -7.37
C ALA A 295 -40.35 12.12 -8.23
N GLY A 296 -41.42 12.73 -7.80
CA GLY A 296 -41.90 13.93 -8.42
C GLY A 296 -40.72 14.85 -8.56
N SER A 297 -40.28 15.08 -9.79
CA SER A 297 -39.27 16.06 -10.05
C SER A 297 -39.84 17.37 -9.51
N LEU A 298 -39.27 17.80 -8.39
CA LEU A 298 -39.32 19.22 -8.02
C LEU A 298 -38.48 19.94 -9.09
N GLY A 299 -38.98 19.88 -10.33
CA GLY A 299 -38.46 20.68 -11.41
C GLY A 299 -38.63 22.12 -10.98
N ASN A 300 -37.59 22.91 -11.09
CA ASN A 300 -37.53 24.35 -10.87
C ASN A 300 -38.45 25.15 -11.82
N ASN A 301 -39.61 24.65 -12.15
CA ASN A 301 -40.66 25.39 -12.82
C ASN A 301 -41.62 25.92 -11.77
N PHE A 302 -41.10 26.86 -10.96
CA PHE A 302 -41.94 27.79 -10.22
C PHE A 302 -42.63 28.69 -11.27
N THR A 303 -43.76 28.23 -11.79
CA THR A 303 -44.63 29.15 -12.53
C THR A 303 -45.28 30.07 -11.50
N MET A 304 -45.25 31.38 -11.72
CA MET A 304 -45.81 32.41 -10.87
C MET A 304 -47.35 32.26 -10.62
N SER A 305 -47.96 31.19 -11.04
CA SER A 305 -49.37 30.87 -10.89
C SER A 305 -49.67 29.65 -10.01
N GLY A 306 -48.74 29.20 -9.17
CA GLY A 306 -49.04 28.32 -8.03
C GLY A 306 -49.55 26.91 -8.34
N GLY A 307 -49.38 26.38 -9.52
CA GLY A 307 -49.77 25.02 -9.90
C GLY A 307 -48.52 24.13 -10.10
N LEU A 308 -48.39 23.04 -9.33
CA LEU A 308 -47.48 21.96 -9.62
C LEU A 308 -47.95 21.26 -10.90
N ALA A 309 -47.24 21.41 -12.01
CA ALA A 309 -47.49 20.62 -13.23
C ALA A 309 -47.12 19.17 -12.94
N GLN A 310 -48.12 18.34 -12.73
CA GLN A 310 -48.01 16.90 -12.68
C GLN A 310 -47.65 16.42 -14.11
N THR A 311 -46.41 16.09 -14.36
CA THR A 311 -46.03 15.41 -15.63
C THR A 311 -46.35 13.91 -15.50
N ASP A 312 -47.33 13.43 -16.28
CA ASP A 312 -47.67 12.03 -16.40
C ASP A 312 -46.57 11.26 -17.13
N LYS A 313 -45.48 11.02 -16.44
CA LYS A 313 -44.42 10.12 -16.94
C LYS A 313 -44.69 8.70 -16.44
N GLU A 314 -44.72 7.75 -17.36
CA GLU A 314 -44.77 6.32 -17.04
C GLU A 314 -43.66 5.94 -16.08
N PRO A 315 -43.94 5.02 -15.10
CA PRO A 315 -42.90 4.50 -14.21
C PRO A 315 -41.81 3.80 -15.04
N THR A 316 -40.57 4.10 -14.76
CA THR A 316 -39.43 3.42 -15.43
C THR A 316 -38.93 2.31 -14.53
N THR A 317 -38.72 1.13 -15.11
CA THR A 317 -38.03 0.02 -14.44
C THR A 317 -36.54 0.10 -14.70
N ALA A 318 -35.74 -0.17 -13.67
CA ALA A 318 -34.29 -0.29 -13.79
C ALA A 318 -33.81 -1.48 -12.94
N THR A 319 -32.91 -2.28 -13.52
CA THR A 319 -32.26 -3.37 -12.80
C THR A 319 -31.06 -2.86 -12.04
N GLY A 320 -30.98 -3.15 -10.75
CA GLY A 320 -29.90 -2.69 -9.87
C GLY A 320 -30.01 -1.25 -9.41
N ARG A 321 -29.11 -0.87 -8.51
CA ARG A 321 -29.06 0.46 -7.88
C ARG A 321 -28.18 1.41 -8.67
N PHE A 322 -28.47 2.68 -8.62
CA PHE A 322 -27.64 3.74 -9.15
C PHE A 322 -26.23 3.65 -8.56
N PRO A 323 -25.16 3.76 -9.37
CA PRO A 323 -23.80 3.72 -8.87
C PRO A 323 -23.54 4.87 -7.89
N ALA A 324 -22.83 4.58 -6.80
CA ALA A 324 -22.45 5.56 -5.81
C ALA A 324 -20.93 5.80 -5.84
N ASN A 325 -20.51 6.92 -5.28
CA ASN A 325 -19.11 7.23 -5.06
C ASN A 325 -18.48 6.47 -3.86
N PHE A 326 -19.05 5.31 -3.50
CA PHE A 326 -18.62 4.46 -2.40
C PHE A 326 -18.52 3.00 -2.85
N ILE A 327 -17.35 2.41 -2.66
CA ILE A 327 -17.02 1.01 -2.98
C ILE A 327 -16.51 0.35 -1.70
N HIS A 328 -16.84 -0.92 -1.40
CA HIS A 328 -16.45 -1.58 -0.16
C HIS A 328 -15.99 -3.04 -0.35
N ASP A 329 -15.25 -3.59 0.63
CA ASP A 329 -14.71 -4.95 0.65
C ASP A 329 -15.48 -5.94 1.58
N GLY A 330 -16.75 -5.66 1.89
CA GLY A 330 -17.60 -6.57 2.65
C GLY A 330 -18.16 -5.99 3.95
N LEU A 331 -18.92 -4.90 3.88
CA LEU A 331 -19.70 -4.42 5.01
C LEU A 331 -20.98 -5.27 5.15
N GLU A 332 -21.15 -6.00 6.25
CA GLU A 332 -22.30 -6.89 6.56
C GLU A 332 -23.55 -6.14 7.05
N THR A 333 -23.87 -4.98 6.49
CA THR A 333 -24.99 -4.17 6.93
C THR A 333 -25.90 -3.81 5.77
N GLU A 334 -27.01 -3.08 6.03
CA GLU A 334 -27.83 -2.47 4.98
C GLU A 334 -27.04 -1.60 3.97
N TRP A 335 -25.80 -1.24 4.30
CA TRP A 335 -24.82 -0.55 3.45
C TRP A 335 -24.22 -1.44 2.36
N ALA A 336 -24.40 -2.78 2.42
CA ALA A 336 -24.03 -3.72 1.36
C ALA A 336 -24.70 -3.47 0.00
N LYS A 337 -25.36 -2.33 -0.12
CA LYS A 337 -26.05 -1.83 -1.32
C LYS A 337 -25.09 -1.20 -2.34
N PHE A 338 -23.82 -1.01 -1.98
CA PHE A 338 -22.81 -0.39 -2.84
C PHE A 338 -21.96 -1.46 -3.55
N PHE A 339 -21.15 -1.04 -4.52
CA PHE A 339 -20.31 -1.98 -5.25
C PHE A 339 -19.29 -2.66 -4.32
N TYR A 340 -19.37 -3.99 -4.23
CA TYR A 340 -18.43 -4.80 -3.48
C TYR A 340 -17.17 -5.07 -4.29
N CYS A 341 -16.00 -4.74 -3.74
CA CYS A 341 -14.72 -5.12 -4.32
C CYS A 341 -13.66 -5.41 -3.25
N ALA A 342 -13.31 -6.67 -3.09
CA ALA A 342 -12.21 -7.10 -2.22
C ALA A 342 -10.84 -6.72 -2.82
N LYS A 343 -9.80 -6.72 -1.97
CA LYS A 343 -8.41 -6.56 -2.43
C LYS A 343 -8.01 -7.69 -3.38
N ALA A 344 -7.06 -7.40 -4.30
CA ALA A 344 -6.58 -8.36 -5.28
C ALA A 344 -6.14 -9.68 -4.63
N SER A 345 -6.75 -10.78 -5.04
CA SER A 345 -6.39 -12.13 -4.61
C SER A 345 -5.01 -12.53 -5.15
N LYS A 346 -4.43 -13.59 -4.60
CA LYS A 346 -3.16 -14.15 -5.12
C LYS A 346 -3.31 -14.58 -6.58
N ARG A 347 -4.47 -15.15 -6.95
CA ARG A 347 -4.78 -15.53 -8.33
C ARG A 347 -4.83 -14.31 -9.24
N ASP A 348 -5.61 -13.27 -8.90
CA ASP A 348 -5.72 -12.04 -9.68
C ASP A 348 -4.36 -11.36 -9.89
N ARG A 349 -3.48 -11.38 -8.88
CA ARG A 349 -2.14 -10.80 -8.98
C ARG A 349 -1.23 -11.56 -9.94
N ASN A 350 -1.30 -12.88 -9.98
CA ASN A 350 -0.34 -13.77 -10.64
C ASN A 350 -0.83 -14.36 -11.96
N GLU A 351 -2.10 -14.20 -12.30
CA GLU A 351 -2.72 -14.73 -13.51
C GLU A 351 -1.97 -14.22 -14.76
N GLY A 352 -1.62 -15.15 -15.66
CA GLY A 352 -0.82 -14.88 -16.84
C GLY A 352 0.71 -14.84 -16.62
N LEU A 353 1.20 -15.14 -15.42
CA LEU A 353 2.63 -15.08 -15.10
C LEU A 353 3.26 -16.48 -14.99
N ASP A 354 2.64 -17.49 -15.59
CA ASP A 354 3.23 -18.83 -15.67
C ASP A 354 4.52 -18.76 -16.50
N GLY A 355 5.65 -19.12 -15.91
CA GLY A 355 6.97 -18.99 -16.53
C GLY A 355 7.78 -17.75 -16.08
N PHE A 356 7.20 -16.86 -15.26
CA PHE A 356 7.99 -15.81 -14.62
C PHE A 356 8.69 -16.34 -13.37
N GLU A 357 9.92 -15.90 -13.16
CA GLU A 357 10.63 -16.20 -11.92
C GLU A 357 10.06 -15.38 -10.77
N ALA A 358 9.76 -16.06 -9.65
CA ALA A 358 9.30 -15.39 -8.45
C ALA A 358 10.44 -14.57 -7.82
N LYS A 359 10.30 -13.26 -7.79
CA LYS A 359 11.26 -12.35 -7.17
C LYS A 359 10.88 -12.04 -5.73
N ARG A 360 11.92 -11.91 -4.88
CA ARG A 360 11.78 -11.43 -3.51
C ARG A 360 11.76 -9.91 -3.51
N ASP A 361 10.90 -9.33 -2.69
CA ASP A 361 10.94 -7.89 -2.42
C ASP A 361 12.25 -7.57 -1.69
N HIS A 362 13.18 -6.91 -2.36
CA HIS A 362 14.42 -6.44 -1.74
C HIS A 362 14.08 -5.26 -0.81
N ASP A 363 14.31 -5.44 0.48
CA ASP A 363 14.20 -4.36 1.48
C ASP A 363 15.38 -3.36 1.42
N GLY A 364 16.17 -3.40 0.33
CA GLY A 364 17.35 -2.55 0.11
C GLY A 364 18.63 -3.06 0.80
N ARG A 365 18.60 -4.20 1.47
CA ARG A 365 19.78 -4.81 2.10
C ARG A 365 20.42 -5.82 1.16
N LYS A 366 21.74 -5.76 1.02
CA LYS A 366 22.50 -6.69 0.16
C LYS A 366 22.46 -8.10 0.77
N ASP A 367 22.24 -9.12 -0.06
CA ASP A 367 22.44 -10.53 0.32
C ASP A 367 23.88 -10.72 0.84
N GLY A 368 24.02 -11.34 2.02
CA GLY A 368 25.32 -11.50 2.68
C GLY A 368 25.82 -10.30 3.48
N GLY A 369 25.07 -9.18 3.51
CA GLY A 369 25.36 -8.04 4.37
C GLY A 369 24.82 -8.23 5.79
N VAL A 370 25.36 -7.46 6.76
CA VAL A 370 24.93 -7.51 8.16
C VAL A 370 23.43 -7.22 8.26
N GLY A 371 22.67 -8.17 8.77
CA GLY A 371 21.20 -8.12 8.84
C GLY A 371 20.47 -8.59 7.58
N GLY A 372 21.14 -8.78 6.44
CA GLY A 372 20.55 -9.34 5.20
C GLY A 372 20.11 -10.78 5.37
N ASP A 373 20.81 -11.55 6.19
CA ASP A 373 20.50 -12.94 6.51
C ASP A 373 19.63 -13.14 7.74
N ASN A 374 19.14 -12.05 8.36
CA ASN A 374 18.24 -12.14 9.49
C ASN A 374 16.87 -12.68 9.04
N PRO A 375 16.41 -13.84 9.54
CA PRO A 375 15.09 -14.41 9.19
C PRO A 375 13.92 -13.49 9.48
N ARG A 376 14.07 -12.50 10.38
CA ARG A 376 13.05 -11.50 10.71
C ARG A 376 12.81 -10.49 9.58
N ASN A 377 13.81 -10.28 8.72
CA ASN A 377 13.75 -9.32 7.61
C ASN A 377 13.44 -10.02 6.28
N ARG A 378 13.40 -11.34 6.26
CA ARG A 378 13.02 -12.12 5.09
C ARG A 378 11.51 -12.26 5.06
N THR A 379 10.82 -11.36 4.38
CA THR A 379 9.52 -11.71 3.81
C THR A 379 9.79 -12.76 2.72
N ASN A 380 9.74 -14.02 3.10
CA ASN A 380 10.08 -15.17 2.26
C ASN A 380 8.98 -15.47 1.21
N ASN A 381 8.19 -14.47 0.84
CA ASN A 381 7.18 -14.56 -0.19
C ASN A 381 7.75 -14.02 -1.50
N ALA A 382 8.55 -14.85 -2.16
CA ALA A 382 8.80 -14.63 -3.58
C ALA A 382 7.46 -14.57 -4.33
N LYS A 383 7.25 -13.51 -5.08
CA LYS A 383 6.01 -13.23 -5.82
C LYS A 383 6.32 -13.22 -7.30
N LEU A 384 5.44 -13.83 -8.09
CA LEU A 384 5.51 -13.71 -9.55
C LEU A 384 5.25 -12.26 -9.95
N ASN A 385 4.14 -11.68 -9.49
CA ASN A 385 3.92 -10.25 -9.56
C ASN A 385 4.49 -9.58 -8.32
N HIS A 386 5.69 -9.05 -8.44
CA HIS A 386 6.39 -8.35 -7.35
C HIS A 386 6.08 -6.85 -7.30
N HIS A 387 5.15 -6.34 -8.13
CA HIS A 387 4.67 -4.96 -8.01
C HIS A 387 4.03 -4.73 -6.64
N PRO A 388 4.38 -3.67 -5.91
CA PRO A 388 3.97 -3.47 -4.52
C PRO A 388 2.46 -3.25 -4.35
N THR A 389 1.83 -2.54 -5.28
CA THR A 389 0.45 -2.03 -5.19
C THR A 389 -0.42 -2.51 -6.35
N VAL A 390 -0.76 -3.80 -6.39
CA VAL A 390 -1.63 -4.34 -7.44
C VAL A 390 -3.09 -4.08 -7.09
N LYS A 391 -3.81 -3.31 -7.92
CA LYS A 391 -5.25 -3.08 -7.77
C LYS A 391 -6.06 -4.30 -8.22
N PRO A 392 -7.21 -4.57 -7.59
CA PRO A 392 -8.12 -5.64 -8.02
C PRO A 392 -8.62 -5.40 -9.45
N THR A 393 -8.59 -6.45 -10.28
CA THR A 393 -9.09 -6.34 -11.66
C THR A 393 -10.56 -5.94 -11.71
N SER A 394 -11.41 -6.48 -10.82
CA SER A 394 -12.84 -6.13 -10.75
C SER A 394 -13.09 -4.66 -10.39
N LEU A 395 -12.25 -4.06 -9.53
CA LEU A 395 -12.32 -2.63 -9.25
C LEU A 395 -12.00 -1.81 -10.50
N MET A 396 -10.92 -2.17 -11.19
CA MET A 396 -10.52 -1.47 -12.40
C MET A 396 -11.54 -1.63 -13.52
N GLN A 397 -12.18 -2.82 -13.68
CA GLN A 397 -13.29 -3.04 -14.62
C GLN A 397 -14.48 -2.12 -14.33
N TYR A 398 -14.88 -2.00 -13.08
CA TYR A 398 -15.95 -1.09 -12.69
C TYR A 398 -15.62 0.37 -13.03
N LEU A 399 -14.40 0.82 -12.74
CA LEU A 399 -13.97 2.20 -12.97
C LEU A 399 -13.81 2.52 -14.47
N VAL A 400 -13.19 1.64 -15.26
CA VAL A 400 -13.06 1.88 -16.70
C VAL A 400 -14.44 1.86 -17.40
N LYS A 401 -15.33 0.98 -16.98
CA LYS A 401 -16.72 0.92 -17.49
C LYS A 401 -17.52 2.16 -17.16
N LEU A 402 -17.30 2.76 -15.98
CA LEU A 402 -18.00 3.97 -15.54
C LEU A 402 -17.70 5.18 -16.43
N VAL A 403 -16.44 5.33 -16.88
CA VAL A 403 -15.98 6.58 -17.52
C VAL A 403 -15.63 6.44 -19.01
N THR A 404 -15.63 5.22 -19.55
CA THR A 404 -15.18 4.96 -20.95
C THR A 404 -16.36 4.62 -21.84
N PRO A 405 -16.53 5.29 -22.99
CA PRO A 405 -17.55 4.93 -23.97
C PRO A 405 -17.23 3.59 -24.66
N PRO A 406 -18.21 2.93 -25.28
CA PRO A 406 -17.96 1.71 -26.06
C PRO A 406 -16.83 1.90 -27.09
N ASN A 407 -15.92 0.93 -27.16
CA ASN A 407 -14.71 0.96 -28.00
C ASN A 407 -13.75 2.12 -27.71
N GLY A 408 -13.89 2.80 -26.57
CA GLY A 408 -13.05 3.92 -26.18
C GLY A 408 -11.63 3.51 -25.84
N ILE A 409 -10.73 4.50 -25.84
CA ILE A 409 -9.31 4.36 -25.48
C ILE A 409 -9.11 4.84 -24.06
N VAL A 410 -8.63 3.95 -23.19
CA VAL A 410 -8.23 4.25 -21.82
C VAL A 410 -6.73 4.47 -21.76
N LEU A 411 -6.28 5.56 -21.15
CA LEU A 411 -4.89 5.81 -20.82
C LEU A 411 -4.63 5.54 -19.33
N ASP A 412 -3.52 4.87 -19.04
CA ASP A 412 -2.94 4.77 -17.70
C ASP A 412 -1.47 5.21 -17.75
N PRO A 413 -1.14 6.44 -17.34
CA PRO A 413 0.24 6.95 -17.35
C PRO A 413 1.12 6.38 -16.24
N PHE A 414 0.55 5.59 -15.30
CA PHE A 414 1.24 4.92 -14.20
C PHE A 414 0.82 3.44 -14.15
N MET A 415 0.97 2.75 -15.29
CA MET A 415 0.40 1.42 -15.51
C MET A 415 0.84 0.35 -14.51
N GLY A 416 2.05 0.44 -13.96
CA GLY A 416 2.61 -0.57 -13.07
C GLY A 416 2.54 -1.97 -13.68
N SER A 417 1.93 -2.92 -12.96
CA SER A 417 1.76 -4.31 -13.43
C SER A 417 0.49 -4.53 -14.29
N GLY A 418 -0.13 -3.48 -14.83
CA GLY A 418 -1.15 -3.56 -15.87
C GLY A 418 -2.56 -3.94 -15.40
N SER A 419 -2.97 -3.60 -14.17
CA SER A 419 -4.33 -3.92 -13.70
C SER A 419 -5.41 -3.21 -14.51
N THR A 420 -5.19 -1.93 -14.90
CA THR A 420 -6.08 -1.16 -15.77
C THR A 420 -6.16 -1.78 -17.16
N GLY A 421 -5.02 -2.15 -17.74
CA GLY A 421 -4.97 -2.79 -19.06
C GLY A 421 -5.66 -4.14 -19.10
N LYS A 422 -5.50 -4.94 -18.04
CA LYS A 422 -6.21 -6.21 -17.86
C LYS A 422 -7.73 -5.99 -17.80
N ALA A 423 -8.18 -4.99 -17.05
CA ALA A 423 -9.59 -4.62 -16.99
C ALA A 423 -10.14 -4.17 -18.34
N CYS A 424 -9.39 -3.35 -19.09
CA CYS A 424 -9.74 -2.94 -20.46
C CYS A 424 -9.86 -4.15 -21.41
N ALA A 425 -8.96 -5.13 -21.28
CA ALA A 425 -9.04 -6.36 -22.04
C ALA A 425 -10.34 -7.14 -21.76
N TYR A 426 -10.74 -7.25 -20.51
CA TYR A 426 -12.03 -7.89 -20.14
C TYR A 426 -13.26 -7.13 -20.65
N GLU A 427 -13.23 -5.79 -20.61
CA GLU A 427 -14.39 -4.98 -21.02
C GLU A 427 -14.42 -4.65 -22.52
N GLY A 428 -13.37 -4.99 -23.29
CA GLY A 428 -13.29 -4.74 -24.73
C GLY A 428 -12.89 -3.30 -25.09
N PHE A 429 -12.29 -2.56 -24.18
CA PHE A 429 -11.76 -1.23 -24.44
C PHE A 429 -10.35 -1.28 -25.04
N HIS A 430 -9.97 -0.26 -25.80
CA HIS A 430 -8.59 -0.03 -26.20
C HIS A 430 -7.80 0.52 -24.98
N PHE A 431 -6.51 0.23 -24.94
CA PHE A 431 -5.67 0.62 -23.82
C PHE A 431 -4.31 1.13 -24.26
N ILE A 432 -3.86 2.22 -23.64
CA ILE A 432 -2.51 2.74 -23.69
C ILE A 432 -1.99 2.80 -22.25
N GLY A 433 -0.92 2.06 -21.96
CA GLY A 433 -0.27 2.06 -20.66
C GLY A 433 1.15 2.54 -20.75
N ILE A 434 1.58 3.39 -19.82
CA ILE A 434 2.94 3.91 -19.73
C ILE A 434 3.55 3.45 -18.39
N GLU A 435 4.77 2.92 -18.45
CA GLU A 435 5.50 2.45 -17.28
C GLU A 435 7.01 2.60 -17.48
N GLN A 436 7.70 3.15 -16.49
CA GLN A 436 9.15 3.38 -16.53
C GLN A 436 9.96 2.08 -16.40
N SER A 437 9.49 1.14 -15.57
CA SER A 437 10.17 -0.12 -15.32
C SER A 437 9.88 -1.13 -16.42
N SER A 438 10.90 -1.53 -17.18
CA SER A 438 10.79 -2.58 -18.20
C SER A 438 10.32 -3.92 -17.62
N GLU A 439 10.65 -4.22 -16.35
CA GLU A 439 10.17 -5.42 -15.66
C GLU A 439 8.66 -5.38 -15.44
N TYR A 440 8.12 -4.22 -15.01
CA TYR A 440 6.68 -4.07 -14.83
C TYR A 440 5.93 -4.05 -16.15
N VAL A 441 6.52 -3.49 -17.21
CA VAL A 441 5.98 -3.60 -18.56
C VAL A 441 5.85 -5.06 -18.99
N ALA A 442 6.88 -5.89 -18.76
CA ALA A 442 6.81 -7.32 -19.10
C ALA A 442 5.72 -8.07 -18.30
N ILE A 443 5.57 -7.77 -17.02
CA ILE A 443 4.49 -8.32 -16.19
C ILE A 443 3.12 -7.85 -16.70
N ALA A 444 2.97 -6.57 -17.01
CA ALA A 444 1.73 -6.00 -17.53
C ALA A 444 1.34 -6.65 -18.88
N GLN A 445 2.30 -6.80 -19.79
CA GLN A 445 2.07 -7.43 -21.08
C GLN A 445 1.56 -8.86 -20.92
N ALA A 446 2.25 -9.69 -20.11
CA ALA A 446 1.86 -11.08 -19.89
C ALA A 446 0.45 -11.21 -19.28
N ARG A 447 0.12 -10.36 -18.30
CA ARG A 447 -1.20 -10.35 -17.67
C ARG A 447 -2.33 -9.91 -18.60
N ILE A 448 -2.05 -8.97 -19.49
CA ILE A 448 -3.02 -8.50 -20.53
C ILE A 448 -3.19 -9.56 -21.60
N ASP A 449 -2.10 -10.12 -22.10
CA ASP A 449 -2.12 -11.15 -23.16
C ASP A 449 -2.85 -12.42 -22.71
N PHE A 450 -2.72 -12.79 -21.45
CA PHE A 450 -3.47 -13.91 -20.86
C PHE A 450 -4.98 -13.71 -21.04
N VAL A 451 -5.51 -12.53 -20.71
CA VAL A 451 -6.94 -12.23 -20.86
C VAL A 451 -7.37 -12.20 -22.32
N LEU A 452 -6.54 -11.63 -23.20
CA LEU A 452 -6.84 -11.58 -24.63
C LEU A 452 -6.89 -12.98 -25.26
N ALA A 453 -5.99 -13.89 -24.84
CA ALA A 453 -5.97 -15.27 -25.31
C ALA A 453 -7.19 -16.07 -24.80
N ASP A 454 -7.60 -15.87 -23.55
CA ASP A 454 -8.78 -16.51 -22.96
C ASP A 454 -10.05 -16.12 -23.72
N LYS A 455 -10.24 -14.83 -24.00
CA LYS A 455 -11.37 -14.34 -24.81
C LYS A 455 -11.38 -14.86 -26.25
N SER A 456 -10.23 -15.08 -26.85
CA SER A 456 -10.18 -15.64 -28.21
C SER A 456 -10.67 -17.10 -28.27
N ASN A 457 -10.59 -17.82 -27.14
CA ASN A 457 -11.08 -19.19 -27.01
C ASN A 457 -12.58 -19.29 -26.70
N GLU A 458 -13.21 -18.19 -26.25
CA GLU A 458 -14.64 -18.13 -25.92
C GLU A 458 -15.52 -17.67 -27.11
N LEU A 459 -14.93 -17.17 -28.19
CA LEU A 459 -15.69 -16.80 -29.40
C LEU A 459 -16.02 -18.06 -30.19
N PRO A 460 -17.30 -18.43 -30.38
CA PRO A 460 -17.70 -19.52 -31.28
C PRO A 460 -17.35 -19.13 -32.70
N LEU A 461 -16.80 -20.08 -33.44
CA LEU A 461 -16.59 -20.06 -34.89
C LEU A 461 -17.88 -19.77 -35.67
#